data_7d420c19d35bb03c74237889aa83cd53
#
_entry.id   7d420c19d35bb03c74237889aa83cd53
#
_cell.length_a   1.000
_cell.length_b   1.000
_cell.length_c   1.000
_cell.angle_alpha   90.00
_cell.angle_beta   90.00
_cell.angle_gamma   90.00
#
_symmetry.space_group_name_H-M   'P 1'
#
loop_
_entity.id
_entity.type
_entity.pdbx_description
1 polymer ?
#
loop_
_entity_poly.entity_id
_entity_poly.type
_entity_poly.pdbx_seq_one_letter_code
_entity_poly.pdbx_strand_id
1 'polypeptide(L)'
;MPGHLVPAMRPEGWTQGVIGKNWIPIAVALKPVDWESAHQAMRDRNQPWSPDALIAQHGVPHAVREQLRTWLTSEGLTITRESPYILWLEGSFDAAARTFSMGFDFRQEDRLRLYRPNREPDVPEWAVSWIAGIVGLENVARLFPHMRTPRHTEQLANGGQGFFPADLETAYHFPAQYDGSGQTIGLLEFSNGYSTSDVESFWQSMNVKAPSLTFVSVDGTPNDGGTSSVDMEATLDVEWAGAMAPGAKLVVYEASSGTSDQSFGLSVLKALDYAIHDRTHGPSVLSISYGDGESRFPTSEMQAWDAAIAEGALLGITTFVASGDQGAYGLHGTGWPIPHVDAPANCPHAVAVGGTHLELNADGSIRLETGWTDTNNNGASGGGISQVFPVPSYQAHLALPVKSGDKAGRGVPDVAANADPDTGYAVVFQGAATVIGGTSAASPVWAALWARLNQARAQAQKGPVGFANADLYNLGNTSTFHDITSGNNSYGPVSGYDCTPGWDAVTGWGSPDAARLIGELS
;
A
#
# COMPACT_ATOMS: atom_id res chain seq x y z
N MET A 1 -3.17 15.49 20.78
CA MET A 1 -2.32 14.83 19.77
C MET A 1 -2.67 15.44 18.42
N PRO A 2 -1.79 16.21 17.78
CA PRO A 2 -2.07 16.83 16.49
C PRO A 2 -2.08 15.78 15.37
N GLY A 3 -2.73 16.12 14.24
CA GLY A 3 -2.73 15.27 13.04
C GLY A 3 -4.01 14.47 12.79
N HIS A 4 -5.11 14.80 13.46
CA HIS A 4 -6.41 14.16 13.25
C HIS A 4 -7.37 15.01 12.40
N LEU A 5 -7.00 16.26 12.11
CA LEU A 5 -7.75 17.10 11.19
C LEU A 5 -7.21 16.91 9.77
N VAL A 6 -8.12 16.73 8.82
CA VAL A 6 -7.76 16.57 7.41
C VAL A 6 -7.51 17.94 6.78
N PRO A 7 -6.30 18.21 6.29
CA PRO A 7 -5.95 19.54 5.76
C PRO A 7 -6.78 19.98 4.57
N ALA A 8 -7.21 19.04 3.71
CA ALA A 8 -7.88 19.33 2.44
C ALA A 8 -9.42 19.44 2.52
N MET A 9 -10.02 19.35 3.70
CA MET A 9 -11.48 19.41 3.83
C MET A 9 -12.03 20.83 3.76
N ARG A 10 -12.96 21.05 2.84
CA ARG A 10 -13.70 22.32 2.76
C ARG A 10 -14.55 22.52 4.02
N PRO A 11 -14.59 23.74 4.61
CA PRO A 11 -15.37 24.02 5.82
C PRO A 11 -16.88 24.08 5.60
N GLU A 12 -17.35 24.21 4.37
CA GLU A 12 -18.76 24.46 4.04
C GLU A 12 -19.64 23.20 4.19
N GLY A 13 -20.85 23.40 4.70
CA GLY A 13 -21.88 22.34 4.77
C GLY A 13 -21.80 21.41 5.99
N TRP A 14 -20.90 21.66 6.92
CA TRP A 14 -20.79 20.88 8.16
C TRP A 14 -21.65 21.48 9.29
N THR A 15 -22.34 20.61 10.02
CA THR A 15 -23.18 20.99 11.16
C THR A 15 -22.76 20.27 12.43
N GLN A 16 -22.79 20.97 13.56
CA GLN A 16 -22.61 20.35 14.87
C GLN A 16 -23.91 19.64 15.29
N GLY A 17 -23.78 18.44 15.86
CA GLY A 17 -24.92 17.75 16.44
C GLY A 17 -24.99 16.27 16.14
N VAL A 18 -25.77 15.54 16.94
CA VAL A 18 -25.96 14.10 16.84
C VAL A 18 -27.05 13.78 15.82
N ILE A 19 -26.74 12.96 14.81
CA ILE A 19 -27.74 12.46 13.86
C ILE A 19 -27.60 10.94 13.71
N GLY A 20 -28.62 10.17 14.07
CA GLY A 20 -28.77 8.74 13.75
C GLY A 20 -28.08 7.76 14.70
N LYS A 21 -27.72 6.58 14.21
CA LYS A 21 -27.03 5.55 14.99
C LYS A 21 -25.76 6.14 15.62
N ASN A 22 -25.69 6.05 16.93
CA ASN A 22 -24.70 6.76 17.74
C ASN A 22 -23.41 5.97 17.96
N TRP A 23 -23.08 4.98 17.14
CA TRP A 23 -21.92 4.12 17.32
C TRP A 23 -20.82 4.43 16.32
N ILE A 24 -19.59 4.46 16.81
CA ILE A 24 -18.38 4.70 16.03
C ILE A 24 -17.34 3.63 16.38
N PRO A 25 -16.82 2.91 15.39
CA PRO A 25 -15.65 2.06 15.57
C PRO A 25 -14.36 2.90 15.54
N ILE A 26 -13.44 2.61 16.45
CA ILE A 26 -12.18 3.34 16.60
C ILE A 26 -11.06 2.33 16.78
N ALA A 27 -9.89 2.62 16.26
CA ALA A 27 -8.67 1.89 16.56
C ALA A 27 -7.62 2.84 17.15
N VAL A 28 -6.94 2.39 18.18
CA VAL A 28 -5.77 3.07 18.76
C VAL A 28 -4.56 2.20 18.46
N ALA A 29 -3.73 2.64 17.51
CA ALA A 29 -2.47 2.01 17.17
C ALA A 29 -1.39 2.45 18.17
N LEU A 30 -0.61 1.49 18.66
CA LEU A 30 0.40 1.67 19.69
C LEU A 30 1.80 1.67 19.06
N LYS A 31 2.72 2.39 19.67
CA LYS A 31 4.13 2.39 19.31
C LYS A 31 4.83 1.26 20.06
N PRO A 32 5.54 0.37 19.38
CA PRO A 32 6.46 -0.53 20.04
C PRO A 32 7.62 0.23 20.68
N VAL A 33 8.26 -0.42 21.61
CA VAL A 33 9.48 0.08 22.22
C VAL A 33 10.65 -0.22 21.28
N ASP A 34 11.33 0.85 20.84
CA ASP A 34 12.62 0.74 20.13
C ASP A 34 12.59 -0.08 18.82
N TRP A 35 11.88 0.45 17.80
CA TRP A 35 11.81 -0.13 16.46
C TRP A 35 13.17 -0.34 15.78
N GLU A 36 14.08 0.63 15.90
CA GLU A 36 15.39 0.53 15.22
C GLU A 36 16.21 -0.63 15.76
N SER A 37 16.22 -0.80 17.08
CA SER A 37 16.87 -1.93 17.74
C SER A 37 16.24 -3.27 17.34
N ALA A 38 14.91 -3.33 17.23
CA ALA A 38 14.20 -4.53 16.80
C ALA A 38 14.54 -4.90 15.36
N HIS A 39 14.59 -3.93 14.44
CA HIS A 39 14.99 -4.15 13.05
C HIS A 39 16.47 -4.55 12.93
N GLN A 40 17.37 -3.90 13.66
CA GLN A 40 18.77 -4.26 13.65
C GLN A 40 18.98 -5.70 14.15
N ALA A 41 18.32 -6.07 15.25
CA ALA A 41 18.40 -7.43 15.78
C ALA A 41 17.82 -8.49 14.83
N MET A 42 16.78 -8.14 14.04
CA MET A 42 16.26 -9.01 13.00
C MET A 42 17.28 -9.23 11.88
N ARG A 43 17.92 -8.16 11.39
CA ARG A 43 18.98 -8.25 10.37
C ARG A 43 20.17 -9.06 10.85
N ASP A 44 20.67 -8.79 12.05
CA ASP A 44 21.84 -9.48 12.62
C ASP A 44 21.61 -11.00 12.77
N ARG A 45 20.38 -11.40 13.07
CA ARG A 45 19.99 -12.81 13.17
C ARG A 45 19.63 -13.43 11.83
N ASN A 46 19.38 -12.62 10.81
CA ASN A 46 18.84 -13.00 9.51
C ASN A 46 17.55 -13.85 9.61
N GLN A 47 16.73 -13.54 10.61
CA GLN A 47 15.48 -14.22 10.92
C GLN A 47 14.44 -13.20 11.47
N PRO A 48 13.18 -13.28 11.05
CA PRO A 48 12.12 -12.46 11.62
C PRO A 48 11.89 -12.80 13.10
N TRP A 49 11.21 -11.89 13.80
CA TRP A 49 10.72 -12.14 15.13
C TRP A 49 9.57 -13.14 15.10
N SER A 50 9.51 -14.03 16.07
CA SER A 50 8.21 -14.64 16.38
C SER A 50 7.33 -13.61 17.10
N PRO A 51 6.00 -13.64 16.91
CA PRO A 51 5.10 -12.69 17.55
C PRO A 51 5.28 -12.61 19.07
N ASP A 52 5.43 -13.76 19.74
CA ASP A 52 5.59 -13.81 21.18
C ASP A 52 6.92 -13.18 21.64
N ALA A 53 8.00 -13.41 20.89
CA ALA A 53 9.30 -12.81 21.19
C ALA A 53 9.31 -11.30 20.91
N LEU A 54 8.64 -10.86 19.85
CA LEU A 54 8.47 -9.43 19.53
C LEU A 54 7.72 -8.70 20.65
N ILE A 55 6.58 -9.25 21.07
CA ILE A 55 5.79 -8.71 22.18
C ILE A 55 6.59 -8.69 23.49
N ALA A 56 7.31 -9.76 23.79
CA ALA A 56 8.06 -9.87 25.04
C ALA A 56 9.21 -8.87 25.15
N GLN A 57 9.86 -8.52 24.02
CA GLN A 57 11.04 -7.67 24.01
C GLN A 57 10.77 -6.23 23.60
N HIS A 58 9.80 -6.01 22.70
CA HIS A 58 9.51 -4.71 22.10
C HIS A 58 8.03 -4.31 22.23
N GLY A 59 7.21 -5.10 22.91
CA GLY A 59 5.80 -4.80 23.14
C GLY A 59 5.59 -3.66 24.14
N VAL A 60 4.41 -3.06 24.06
CA VAL A 60 3.99 -2.06 25.06
C VAL A 60 3.90 -2.71 26.43
N PRO A 61 4.55 -2.14 27.48
CA PRO A 61 4.54 -2.73 28.82
C PRO A 61 3.13 -2.97 29.34
N HIS A 62 2.90 -4.10 30.00
CA HIS A 62 1.57 -4.49 30.49
C HIS A 62 0.91 -3.39 31.34
N ALA A 63 1.67 -2.73 32.24
CA ALA A 63 1.14 -1.66 33.07
C ALA A 63 0.63 -0.46 32.25
N VAL A 64 1.34 -0.10 31.18
CA VAL A 64 0.93 0.97 30.25
C VAL A 64 -0.33 0.55 29.50
N ARG A 65 -0.39 -0.70 29.05
CA ARG A 65 -1.54 -1.25 28.35
C ARG A 65 -2.80 -1.23 29.22
N GLU A 66 -2.68 -1.58 30.50
CA GLU A 66 -3.78 -1.48 31.46
C GLU A 66 -4.21 -0.02 31.73
N GLN A 67 -3.26 0.92 31.79
CA GLN A 67 -3.59 2.34 31.89
C GLN A 67 -4.35 2.84 30.65
N LEU A 68 -3.91 2.45 29.44
CA LEU A 68 -4.60 2.78 28.19
C LEU A 68 -6.02 2.21 28.17
N ARG A 69 -6.20 0.95 28.57
CA ARG A 69 -7.53 0.32 28.67
C ARG A 69 -8.43 1.10 29.63
N THR A 70 -7.93 1.40 30.83
CA THR A 70 -8.67 2.14 31.84
C THR A 70 -9.09 3.51 31.33
N TRP A 71 -8.18 4.26 30.71
CA TRP A 71 -8.47 5.56 30.15
C TRP A 71 -9.49 5.48 29.01
N LEU A 72 -9.27 4.62 28.02
CA LEU A 72 -10.12 4.50 26.83
C LEU A 72 -11.55 4.06 27.18
N THR A 73 -11.73 3.26 28.23
CA THR A 73 -13.05 2.77 28.63
C THR A 73 -13.76 3.64 29.68
N SER A 74 -13.06 4.60 30.28
CA SER A 74 -13.59 5.43 31.38
C SER A 74 -14.83 6.25 31.02
N GLU A 75 -14.97 6.62 29.74
CA GLU A 75 -16.06 7.48 29.25
C GLU A 75 -17.09 6.70 28.41
N GLY A 76 -17.03 5.36 28.43
CA GLY A 76 -18.04 4.49 27.84
C GLY A 76 -17.70 3.92 26.45
N LEU A 77 -16.43 3.97 26.02
CA LEU A 77 -15.95 3.14 24.93
C LEU A 77 -15.76 1.71 25.42
N THR A 78 -15.93 0.74 24.53
CA THR A 78 -15.74 -0.69 24.79
C THR A 78 -14.63 -1.23 23.92
N ILE A 79 -13.67 -1.96 24.49
CA ILE A 79 -12.65 -2.67 23.72
C ILE A 79 -13.29 -3.95 23.17
N THR A 80 -13.32 -4.08 21.85
CA THR A 80 -13.94 -5.21 21.14
C THR A 80 -12.93 -6.29 20.76
N ARG A 81 -11.70 -5.89 20.48
CA ARG A 81 -10.58 -6.77 20.12
C ARG A 81 -9.26 -6.10 20.48
N GLU A 82 -8.23 -6.91 20.67
CA GLU A 82 -6.86 -6.45 20.83
C GLU A 82 -5.91 -7.25 19.94
N SER A 83 -5.00 -6.55 19.31
CA SER A 83 -3.81 -7.07 18.68
C SER A 83 -2.58 -6.66 19.49
N PRO A 84 -1.37 -7.14 19.21
CA PRO A 84 -0.18 -6.75 19.93
C PRO A 84 0.01 -5.23 20.00
N TYR A 85 -0.29 -4.52 18.93
CA TYR A 85 -0.09 -3.07 18.83
C TYR A 85 -1.35 -2.28 18.48
N ILE A 86 -2.54 -2.90 18.51
CA ILE A 86 -3.79 -2.18 18.26
C ILE A 86 -4.83 -2.51 19.31
N LEU A 87 -5.49 -1.48 19.84
CA LEU A 87 -6.71 -1.59 20.64
C LEU A 87 -7.90 -1.19 19.78
N TRP A 88 -8.78 -2.16 19.50
CA TRP A 88 -10.01 -1.95 18.75
C TRP A 88 -11.15 -1.61 19.69
N LEU A 89 -11.83 -0.50 19.43
CA LEU A 89 -12.88 0.03 20.30
C LEU A 89 -14.14 0.32 19.49
N GLU A 90 -15.25 0.35 20.22
CA GLU A 90 -16.52 0.88 19.73
C GLU A 90 -17.23 1.64 20.85
N GLY A 91 -18.09 2.56 20.46
CA GLY A 91 -18.93 3.28 21.41
C GLY A 91 -19.79 4.33 20.74
N SER A 92 -20.50 5.13 21.53
CA SER A 92 -21.24 6.26 21.01
C SER A 92 -20.30 7.42 20.61
N PHE A 93 -20.73 8.26 19.67
CA PHE A 93 -20.04 9.52 19.38
C PHE A 93 -19.83 10.39 20.63
N ASP A 94 -20.79 10.37 21.57
CA ASP A 94 -20.66 11.08 22.82
C ASP A 94 -19.58 10.49 23.73
N ALA A 95 -19.44 9.17 23.77
CA ALA A 95 -18.38 8.49 24.51
C ALA A 95 -17.01 8.84 23.89
N ALA A 96 -16.87 8.74 22.57
CA ALA A 96 -15.64 9.13 21.88
C ALA A 96 -15.31 10.62 22.10
N ALA A 97 -16.32 11.50 22.03
CA ALA A 97 -16.16 12.93 22.26
C ALA A 97 -15.64 13.23 23.67
N ARG A 98 -16.14 12.53 24.71
CA ARG A 98 -15.63 12.68 26.08
C ARG A 98 -14.24 12.10 26.25
N THR A 99 -13.99 10.88 25.74
CA THR A 99 -12.68 10.21 25.85
C THR A 99 -11.56 11.05 25.26
N PHE A 100 -11.83 11.67 24.11
CA PHE A 100 -10.82 12.44 23.36
C PHE A 100 -11.01 13.97 23.51
N SER A 101 -11.89 14.41 24.42
CA SER A 101 -12.17 15.84 24.70
C SER A 101 -12.41 16.67 23.45
N MET A 102 -13.16 16.17 22.49
CA MET A 102 -13.46 16.82 21.19
C MET A 102 -14.96 16.75 20.91
N GLY A 103 -15.40 17.32 19.78
CA GLY A 103 -16.75 17.13 19.24
C GLY A 103 -16.65 16.60 17.81
N PHE A 104 -17.82 16.29 17.24
CA PHE A 104 -17.93 15.87 15.85
C PHE A 104 -18.77 16.87 15.06
N ASP A 105 -18.35 17.12 13.82
CA ASP A 105 -19.15 17.76 12.79
C ASP A 105 -19.68 16.68 11.85
N PHE A 106 -20.92 16.88 11.36
CA PHE A 106 -21.60 15.96 10.46
C PHE A 106 -22.00 16.65 9.15
N ARG A 107 -21.98 15.90 8.06
CA ARG A 107 -22.49 16.34 6.75
C ARG A 107 -23.23 15.17 6.10
N GLN A 108 -24.40 15.45 5.53
CA GLN A 108 -25.09 14.50 4.67
C GLN A 108 -24.63 14.70 3.22
N GLU A 109 -24.16 13.64 2.60
CA GLU A 109 -23.76 13.63 1.20
C GLU A 109 -24.42 12.41 0.53
N ASP A 110 -25.42 12.66 -0.31
CA ASP A 110 -26.29 11.63 -0.86
C ASP A 110 -26.85 10.68 0.21
N ARG A 111 -26.47 9.40 0.15
CA ARG A 111 -26.87 8.38 1.13
C ARG A 111 -25.88 8.21 2.27
N LEU A 112 -24.73 8.87 2.22
CA LEU A 112 -23.68 8.74 3.22
C LEU A 112 -23.80 9.86 4.26
N ARG A 113 -23.70 9.50 5.52
CA ARG A 113 -23.49 10.43 6.60
C ARG A 113 -22.00 10.51 6.89
N LEU A 114 -21.41 11.65 6.56
CA LEU A 114 -20.02 11.94 6.83
C LEU A 114 -19.86 12.54 8.22
N TYR A 115 -18.77 12.20 8.90
CA TYR A 115 -18.39 12.79 10.17
C TYR A 115 -16.88 13.04 10.24
N ARG A 116 -16.50 14.00 11.08
CA ARG A 116 -15.10 14.32 11.35
C ARG A 116 -14.97 14.95 12.74
N PRO A 117 -13.77 14.92 13.37
CA PRO A 117 -13.55 15.70 14.58
C PRO A 117 -13.57 17.20 14.26
N ASN A 118 -14.15 18.01 15.18
CA ASN A 118 -14.19 19.46 15.04
C ASN A 118 -12.95 20.16 15.62
N ARG A 119 -12.11 19.44 16.32
CA ARG A 119 -10.79 19.83 16.82
C ARG A 119 -9.91 18.60 17.03
N GLU A 120 -8.60 18.82 17.21
CA GLU A 120 -7.67 17.74 17.51
C GLU A 120 -8.07 17.00 18.80
N PRO A 121 -8.02 15.65 18.80
CA PRO A 121 -8.23 14.85 19.99
C PRO A 121 -7.23 15.19 21.09
N ASP A 122 -7.70 15.32 22.30
CA ASP A 122 -6.86 15.46 23.48
C ASP A 122 -6.51 14.06 24.03
N VAL A 123 -5.23 13.78 24.07
CA VAL A 123 -4.68 12.51 24.58
C VAL A 123 -3.84 12.84 25.81
N PRO A 124 -4.03 12.14 26.96
CA PRO A 124 -3.24 12.37 28.13
C PRO A 124 -1.73 12.34 27.85
N GLU A 125 -0.97 13.28 28.42
CA GLU A 125 0.46 13.46 28.13
C GLU A 125 1.25 12.15 28.28
N TRP A 126 0.94 11.34 29.31
CA TRP A 126 1.60 10.05 29.53
C TRP A 126 1.31 9.02 28.43
N ALA A 127 0.18 9.14 27.70
CA ALA A 127 -0.22 8.21 26.64
C ALA A 127 0.36 8.58 25.28
N VAL A 128 0.72 9.84 25.03
CA VAL A 128 1.19 10.34 23.72
C VAL A 128 2.42 9.58 23.22
N SER A 129 3.34 9.20 24.10
CA SER A 129 4.55 8.45 23.74
C SER A 129 4.27 7.02 23.29
N TRP A 130 3.09 6.47 23.64
CA TRP A 130 2.70 5.08 23.37
C TRP A 130 1.73 4.91 22.20
N ILE A 131 1.12 6.00 21.73
CA ILE A 131 0.14 5.98 20.66
C ILE A 131 0.81 6.41 19.36
N ALA A 132 0.77 5.54 18.34
CA ALA A 132 1.17 5.85 16.98
C ALA A 132 0.12 6.71 16.29
N GLY A 133 -1.16 6.29 16.36
CA GLY A 133 -2.27 7.00 15.77
C GLY A 133 -3.61 6.53 16.31
N ILE A 134 -4.65 7.33 16.05
CA ILE A 134 -6.05 7.00 16.32
C ILE A 134 -6.78 7.05 14.99
N VAL A 135 -7.47 5.97 14.63
CA VAL A 135 -8.16 5.79 13.35
C VAL A 135 -9.65 5.63 13.58
N GLY A 136 -10.45 6.11 12.64
CA GLY A 136 -11.90 6.00 12.70
C GLY A 136 -12.61 7.21 13.31
N LEU A 137 -11.90 8.30 13.63
CA LEU A 137 -12.52 9.54 14.09
C LEU A 137 -13.11 10.37 12.94
N GLU A 138 -12.92 9.94 11.70
CA GLU A 138 -13.53 10.51 10.49
C GLU A 138 -13.92 9.38 9.52
N ASN A 139 -14.80 9.67 8.55
CA ASN A 139 -15.14 8.76 7.46
C ASN A 139 -15.23 9.47 6.10
N VAL A 140 -14.48 10.53 5.93
CA VAL A 140 -14.50 11.39 4.74
C VAL A 140 -13.45 10.97 3.72
N ALA A 141 -12.27 10.58 4.21
CA ALA A 141 -11.16 10.13 3.37
C ALA A 141 -11.53 8.84 2.62
N ARG A 142 -11.08 8.75 1.37
CA ARG A 142 -11.28 7.59 0.48
C ARG A 142 -9.97 7.24 -0.18
N LEU A 143 -9.75 5.96 -0.39
CA LEU A 143 -8.72 5.47 -1.29
C LEU A 143 -9.36 5.07 -2.63
N PHE A 144 -8.56 5.09 -3.66
CA PHE A 144 -8.95 4.72 -5.02
C PHE A 144 -7.98 3.68 -5.57
N PRO A 145 -8.46 2.75 -6.41
CA PRO A 145 -7.57 1.85 -7.11
C PRO A 145 -6.68 2.64 -8.09
N HIS A 146 -5.43 2.23 -8.17
CA HIS A 146 -4.44 2.84 -9.05
C HIS A 146 -4.32 2.09 -10.36
N MET A 147 -5.44 2.01 -11.10
CA MET A 147 -5.51 1.36 -12.42
C MET A 147 -6.00 2.31 -13.51
N ARG A 148 -5.57 2.06 -14.74
CA ARG A 148 -5.93 2.82 -15.94
C ARG A 148 -6.17 1.89 -17.12
N THR A 149 -7.09 2.28 -17.99
CA THR A 149 -7.29 1.63 -19.31
C THR A 149 -6.54 2.37 -20.41
N PRO A 150 -6.05 1.68 -21.45
CA PRO A 150 -5.30 2.30 -22.53
C PRO A 150 -6.16 3.25 -23.36
N ARG A 151 -5.55 4.28 -23.90
CA ARG A 151 -6.15 5.17 -24.92
C ARG A 151 -5.66 4.85 -26.34
N HIS A 152 -4.47 4.29 -26.46
CA HIS A 152 -3.79 4.00 -27.72
C HIS A 152 -3.54 2.51 -27.85
N THR A 153 -4.57 1.78 -28.31
CA THR A 153 -4.50 0.32 -28.45
C THR A 153 -3.56 -0.17 -29.55
N GLU A 154 -3.20 0.69 -30.51
CA GLU A 154 -2.23 0.39 -31.55
C GLU A 154 -0.78 0.27 -31.06
N GLN A 155 -0.49 0.75 -29.86
CA GLN A 155 0.84 0.66 -29.23
C GLN A 155 0.99 -0.58 -28.37
N LEU A 156 -0.11 -1.28 -28.07
CA LEU A 156 -0.11 -2.44 -27.21
C LEU A 156 0.70 -3.59 -27.80
N ALA A 157 1.46 -4.26 -26.93
CA ALA A 157 2.17 -5.49 -27.26
C ALA A 157 1.22 -6.61 -27.71
N ASN A 158 1.79 -7.67 -28.29
CA ASN A 158 1.08 -8.89 -28.67
C ASN A 158 -0.14 -8.64 -29.59
N GLY A 159 -0.01 -7.69 -30.53
CA GLY A 159 -1.07 -7.39 -31.50
C GLY A 159 -2.31 -6.73 -30.90
N GLY A 160 -2.15 -5.93 -29.86
CA GLY A 160 -3.22 -5.21 -29.19
C GLY A 160 -3.73 -5.87 -27.91
N GLN A 161 -3.06 -6.91 -27.43
CA GLN A 161 -3.47 -7.66 -26.25
C GLN A 161 -2.71 -7.26 -24.97
N GLY A 162 -1.77 -6.34 -25.04
CA GLY A 162 -0.92 -5.95 -23.93
C GLY A 162 0.21 -6.95 -23.64
N PHE A 163 0.99 -6.71 -22.61
CA PHE A 163 2.02 -7.64 -22.17
C PHE A 163 1.42 -8.90 -21.55
N PHE A 164 2.07 -10.01 -21.81
CA PHE A 164 1.83 -11.28 -21.13
C PHE A 164 2.87 -11.48 -20.01
N PRO A 165 2.61 -12.33 -19.02
CA PRO A 165 3.56 -12.60 -17.95
C PRO A 165 4.97 -12.97 -18.45
N ALA A 166 5.07 -13.78 -19.51
CA ALA A 166 6.34 -14.20 -20.10
C ALA A 166 7.15 -13.03 -20.68
N ASP A 167 6.50 -11.95 -21.12
CA ASP A 167 7.17 -10.75 -21.63
C ASP A 167 7.91 -10.05 -20.48
N LEU A 168 7.23 -9.86 -19.33
CA LEU A 168 7.85 -9.24 -18.17
C LEU A 168 8.87 -10.15 -17.47
N GLU A 169 8.63 -11.47 -17.43
CA GLU A 169 9.64 -12.42 -16.93
C GLU A 169 10.93 -12.30 -17.75
N THR A 170 10.82 -12.14 -19.06
CA THR A 170 12.00 -11.96 -19.94
C THR A 170 12.64 -10.59 -19.74
N ALA A 171 11.83 -9.51 -19.79
CA ALA A 171 12.31 -8.13 -19.69
C ALA A 171 13.03 -7.84 -18.36
N TYR A 172 12.46 -8.32 -17.27
CA TYR A 172 12.98 -8.10 -15.92
C TYR A 172 13.82 -9.28 -15.38
N HIS A 173 14.20 -10.22 -16.25
CA HIS A 173 15.10 -11.36 -15.96
C HIS A 173 14.65 -12.22 -14.77
N PHE A 174 13.36 -12.56 -14.69
CA PHE A 174 12.86 -13.46 -13.65
C PHE A 174 13.48 -14.86 -13.79
N PRO A 175 14.17 -15.38 -12.78
CA PRO A 175 14.82 -16.67 -12.87
C PRO A 175 13.80 -17.81 -12.75
N ALA A 176 13.77 -18.70 -13.78
CA ALA A 176 12.78 -19.78 -13.89
C ALA A 176 12.85 -20.84 -12.78
N GLN A 177 13.98 -20.93 -12.04
CA GLN A 177 14.13 -21.88 -10.93
C GLN A 177 13.36 -21.48 -9.66
N TYR A 178 12.86 -20.25 -9.57
CA TYR A 178 12.07 -19.79 -8.46
C TYR A 178 10.69 -19.37 -8.98
N ASP A 179 9.65 -19.96 -8.41
CA ASP A 179 8.26 -19.74 -8.78
C ASP A 179 7.39 -19.23 -7.61
N GLY A 180 8.01 -18.90 -6.47
CA GLY A 180 7.33 -18.50 -5.24
C GLY A 180 6.90 -19.67 -4.35
N SER A 181 7.27 -20.90 -4.67
CA SER A 181 6.90 -22.10 -3.88
C SER A 181 7.25 -21.95 -2.40
N GLY A 182 6.29 -22.30 -1.55
CA GLY A 182 6.41 -22.20 -0.08
C GLY A 182 6.14 -20.81 0.48
N GLN A 183 5.82 -19.81 -0.36
CA GLN A 183 5.46 -18.46 0.05
C GLN A 183 3.96 -18.21 -0.08
N THR A 184 3.47 -17.18 0.63
CA THR A 184 2.11 -16.69 0.51
C THR A 184 2.13 -15.19 0.22
N ILE A 185 1.42 -14.76 -0.81
CA ILE A 185 1.18 -13.35 -1.15
C ILE A 185 -0.20 -12.99 -0.69
N GLY A 186 -0.34 -11.97 0.16
CA GLY A 186 -1.62 -11.38 0.55
C GLY A 186 -1.91 -10.16 -0.31
N LEU A 187 -3.07 -10.11 -0.93
CA LEU A 187 -3.61 -8.99 -1.69
C LEU A 187 -4.67 -8.31 -0.83
N LEU A 188 -4.52 -7.03 -0.54
CA LEU A 188 -5.46 -6.28 0.28
C LEU A 188 -6.42 -5.52 -0.63
N GLU A 189 -7.71 -5.90 -0.57
CA GLU A 189 -8.75 -5.42 -1.44
C GLU A 189 -9.90 -4.74 -0.66
N PHE A 190 -10.63 -3.83 -1.33
CA PHE A 190 -11.60 -2.98 -0.63
C PHE A 190 -12.91 -2.81 -1.40
N SER A 191 -13.96 -3.53 -0.97
CA SER A 191 -15.31 -3.54 -1.55
C SER A 191 -15.32 -3.82 -3.05
N ASN A 192 -14.48 -4.76 -3.45
CA ASN A 192 -14.43 -5.31 -4.80
C ASN A 192 -14.34 -6.83 -4.71
N GLY A 193 -14.32 -7.48 -5.85
CA GLY A 193 -14.24 -8.92 -5.92
C GLY A 193 -13.59 -9.38 -7.21
N TYR A 194 -13.53 -10.67 -7.40
CA TYR A 194 -13.02 -11.28 -8.63
C TYR A 194 -13.85 -12.51 -9.00
N SER A 195 -13.90 -12.78 -10.30
CA SER A 195 -14.47 -14.01 -10.83
C SER A 195 -13.42 -15.12 -10.88
N THR A 196 -13.62 -16.20 -10.16
CA THR A 196 -12.71 -17.36 -10.20
C THR A 196 -12.57 -17.90 -11.62
N SER A 197 -13.64 -17.89 -12.42
CA SER A 197 -13.60 -18.36 -13.81
C SER A 197 -12.76 -17.46 -14.72
N ASP A 198 -12.75 -16.15 -14.49
CA ASP A 198 -11.93 -15.22 -15.28
C ASP A 198 -10.45 -15.42 -14.95
N VAL A 199 -10.12 -15.45 -13.66
CA VAL A 199 -8.77 -15.68 -13.17
C VAL A 199 -8.19 -17.02 -13.66
N GLU A 200 -8.98 -18.12 -13.59
CA GLU A 200 -8.57 -19.43 -14.10
C GLU A 200 -8.38 -19.40 -15.62
N SER A 201 -9.26 -18.70 -16.35
CA SER A 201 -9.17 -18.53 -17.81
C SER A 201 -7.93 -17.74 -18.20
N PHE A 202 -7.58 -16.70 -17.44
CA PHE A 202 -6.35 -15.94 -17.63
C PHE A 202 -5.13 -16.86 -17.49
N TRP A 203 -4.96 -17.53 -16.35
CA TRP A 203 -3.80 -18.40 -16.13
C TRP A 203 -3.71 -19.53 -17.18
N GLN A 204 -4.85 -20.10 -17.57
CA GLN A 204 -4.88 -21.12 -18.62
C GLN A 204 -4.44 -20.55 -19.98
N SER A 205 -4.95 -19.36 -20.36
CA SER A 205 -4.59 -18.72 -21.64
C SER A 205 -3.12 -18.32 -21.70
N MET A 206 -2.52 -17.96 -20.57
CA MET A 206 -1.10 -17.63 -20.44
C MET A 206 -0.21 -18.85 -20.22
N ASN A 207 -0.77 -20.06 -20.25
CA ASN A 207 -0.06 -21.32 -19.95
C ASN A 207 0.65 -21.31 -18.58
N VAL A 208 0.05 -20.65 -17.60
CA VAL A 208 0.52 -20.59 -16.23
C VAL A 208 -0.17 -21.68 -15.41
N LYS A 209 0.59 -22.36 -14.56
CA LYS A 209 0.00 -23.27 -13.57
C LYS A 209 -0.80 -22.44 -12.56
N ALA A 210 -2.09 -22.71 -12.44
CA ALA A 210 -2.95 -22.00 -11.50
C ALA A 210 -2.41 -22.10 -10.06
N PRO A 211 -2.11 -20.97 -9.39
CA PRO A 211 -1.73 -20.96 -7.98
C PRO A 211 -2.91 -21.31 -7.07
N SER A 212 -2.63 -21.62 -5.81
CA SER A 212 -3.68 -21.75 -4.80
C SER A 212 -4.23 -20.36 -4.47
N LEU A 213 -5.54 -20.17 -4.61
CA LEU A 213 -6.24 -18.91 -4.34
C LEU A 213 -7.23 -19.08 -3.19
N THR A 214 -7.18 -18.19 -2.22
CA THR A 214 -8.08 -18.17 -1.06
C THR A 214 -8.65 -16.78 -0.88
N PHE A 215 -9.95 -16.69 -0.65
CA PHE A 215 -10.64 -15.45 -0.27
C PHE A 215 -10.87 -15.42 1.24
N VAL A 216 -10.54 -14.29 1.86
CA VAL A 216 -10.73 -14.03 3.30
C VAL A 216 -11.47 -12.73 3.48
N SER A 217 -12.70 -12.78 3.96
CA SER A 217 -13.43 -11.59 4.38
C SER A 217 -12.92 -11.10 5.74
N VAL A 218 -12.39 -9.89 5.79
CA VAL A 218 -11.82 -9.29 7.01
C VAL A 218 -12.91 -8.77 7.96
N ASP A 219 -13.98 -8.23 7.40
CA ASP A 219 -15.03 -7.53 8.17
C ASP A 219 -16.47 -7.91 7.75
N GLY A 220 -16.62 -8.98 7.01
CA GLY A 220 -17.90 -9.45 6.49
C GLY A 220 -18.18 -9.02 5.03
N THR A 221 -17.29 -8.23 4.41
CA THR A 221 -17.39 -7.87 3.00
C THR A 221 -17.24 -9.12 2.14
N PRO A 222 -18.21 -9.42 1.25
CA PRO A 222 -18.17 -10.62 0.43
C PRO A 222 -17.31 -10.42 -0.82
N ASN A 223 -16.84 -11.51 -1.42
CA ASN A 223 -16.47 -11.52 -2.84
C ASN A 223 -17.78 -11.45 -3.66
N ASP A 224 -17.99 -10.39 -4.42
CA ASP A 224 -19.19 -10.21 -5.23
C ASP A 224 -19.12 -10.91 -6.59
N GLY A 225 -18.02 -11.58 -6.90
CA GLY A 225 -17.83 -12.39 -8.09
C GLY A 225 -17.38 -11.61 -9.33
N GLY A 226 -16.85 -10.41 -9.18
CA GLY A 226 -16.33 -9.63 -10.32
C GLY A 226 -17.45 -9.03 -11.19
N THR A 227 -18.50 -8.49 -10.57
CA THR A 227 -19.73 -8.07 -11.28
C THR A 227 -19.73 -6.58 -11.65
N SER A 228 -18.85 -5.78 -11.07
CA SER A 228 -18.77 -4.32 -11.29
C SER A 228 -17.42 -3.90 -11.88
N SER A 229 -17.33 -2.70 -12.42
CA SER A 229 -16.07 -2.20 -13.01
C SER A 229 -14.97 -1.94 -11.96
N VAL A 230 -15.31 -1.77 -10.68
CA VAL A 230 -14.33 -1.62 -9.60
C VAL A 230 -13.61 -2.93 -9.28
N ASP A 231 -14.21 -4.08 -9.63
CA ASP A 231 -13.66 -5.42 -9.41
C ASP A 231 -12.52 -5.76 -10.36
N MET A 232 -12.30 -4.92 -11.36
CA MET A 232 -11.18 -5.04 -12.28
C MET A 232 -9.85 -4.93 -11.54
N GLU A 233 -9.79 -4.17 -10.44
CA GLU A 233 -8.60 -4.03 -9.59
C GLU A 233 -8.22 -5.37 -8.95
N ALA A 234 -9.12 -6.00 -8.19
CA ALA A 234 -8.84 -7.29 -7.57
C ALA A 234 -8.57 -8.40 -8.60
N THR A 235 -9.22 -8.33 -9.76
CA THR A 235 -8.96 -9.27 -10.86
C THR A 235 -7.53 -9.12 -11.38
N LEU A 236 -7.09 -7.89 -11.67
CA LEU A 236 -5.71 -7.57 -12.08
C LEU A 236 -4.68 -8.09 -11.09
N ASP A 237 -4.86 -7.77 -9.80
CA ASP A 237 -3.92 -8.12 -8.73
C ASP A 237 -3.79 -9.65 -8.60
N VAL A 238 -4.91 -10.37 -8.60
CA VAL A 238 -4.93 -11.83 -8.49
C VAL A 238 -4.30 -12.50 -9.71
N GLU A 239 -4.66 -12.05 -10.93
CA GLU A 239 -4.14 -12.61 -12.16
C GLU A 239 -2.64 -12.46 -12.26
N TRP A 240 -2.12 -11.25 -12.01
CA TRP A 240 -0.71 -10.94 -12.21
C TRP A 240 0.18 -11.41 -11.07
N ALA A 241 -0.21 -11.25 -9.81
CA ALA A 241 0.54 -11.84 -8.71
C ALA A 241 0.67 -13.36 -8.87
N GLY A 242 -0.43 -14.02 -9.29
CA GLY A 242 -0.45 -15.46 -9.52
C GLY A 242 0.38 -15.89 -10.71
N ALA A 243 0.31 -15.18 -11.82
CA ALA A 243 1.09 -15.52 -13.01
C ALA A 243 2.59 -15.31 -12.81
N MET A 244 2.97 -14.23 -12.10
CA MET A 244 4.37 -13.92 -11.83
C MET A 244 4.99 -14.74 -10.69
N ALA A 245 4.18 -15.41 -9.84
CA ALA A 245 4.64 -16.34 -8.81
C ALA A 245 3.75 -17.58 -8.71
N PRO A 246 3.72 -18.45 -9.75
CA PRO A 246 2.72 -19.54 -9.85
C PRO A 246 2.87 -20.65 -8.82
N GLY A 247 3.95 -20.71 -8.09
CA GLY A 247 4.16 -21.62 -6.96
C GLY A 247 3.71 -21.05 -5.62
N ALA A 248 3.47 -19.74 -5.52
CA ALA A 248 3.01 -19.12 -4.30
C ALA A 248 1.52 -19.42 -4.03
N LYS A 249 1.09 -19.26 -2.77
CA LYS A 249 -0.31 -19.19 -2.41
C LYS A 249 -0.76 -17.73 -2.50
N LEU A 250 -1.95 -17.47 -3.02
CA LEU A 250 -2.58 -16.17 -3.02
C LEU A 250 -3.69 -16.13 -1.98
N VAL A 251 -3.73 -15.09 -1.19
CA VAL A 251 -4.80 -14.81 -0.23
C VAL A 251 -5.32 -13.40 -0.47
N VAL A 252 -6.56 -13.28 -0.90
CA VAL A 252 -7.25 -11.99 -1.02
C VAL A 252 -7.88 -11.66 0.32
N TYR A 253 -7.41 -10.60 0.97
CA TYR A 253 -7.95 -10.06 2.21
C TYR A 253 -8.90 -8.91 1.87
N GLU A 254 -10.18 -9.20 1.87
CA GLU A 254 -11.23 -8.26 1.48
C GLU A 254 -11.79 -7.52 2.69
N ALA A 255 -11.76 -6.20 2.64
CA ALA A 255 -12.38 -5.32 3.63
C ALA A 255 -13.32 -4.30 2.95
N SER A 256 -14.16 -3.64 3.73
CA SER A 256 -15.07 -2.62 3.20
C SER A 256 -14.29 -1.36 2.76
N SER A 257 -14.67 -0.76 1.64
CA SER A 257 -14.18 0.58 1.21
C SER A 257 -14.76 1.73 2.05
N GLY A 258 -15.34 1.42 3.20
CA GLY A 258 -15.97 2.37 4.10
C GLY A 258 -17.46 2.55 3.84
N THR A 259 -18.15 2.96 4.88
CA THR A 259 -19.61 3.18 4.91
C THR A 259 -19.94 4.45 5.68
N SER A 260 -21.23 4.75 5.88
CA SER A 260 -21.66 5.84 6.79
C SER A 260 -21.23 5.63 8.25
N ASP A 261 -20.91 4.40 8.62
CA ASP A 261 -20.60 4.02 10.00
C ASP A 261 -19.15 3.56 10.18
N GLN A 262 -18.34 3.52 9.12
CA GLN A 262 -16.95 3.05 9.15
C GLN A 262 -16.08 3.86 8.18
N SER A 263 -14.93 4.35 8.65
CA SER A 263 -13.95 5.03 7.80
C SER A 263 -13.20 4.04 6.90
N PHE A 264 -12.80 4.48 5.73
CA PHE A 264 -11.94 3.67 4.86
C PHE A 264 -10.56 3.45 5.51
N GLY A 265 -10.02 4.48 6.16
CA GLY A 265 -8.76 4.37 6.90
C GLY A 265 -8.77 3.28 7.96
N LEU A 266 -9.91 3.08 8.63
CA LEU A 266 -10.09 1.98 9.57
C LEU A 266 -10.10 0.61 8.87
N SER A 267 -10.67 0.53 7.66
CA SER A 267 -10.68 -0.70 6.86
C SER A 267 -9.27 -1.11 6.44
N VAL A 268 -8.44 -0.15 6.01
CA VAL A 268 -7.01 -0.39 5.69
C VAL A 268 -6.28 -0.95 6.90
N LEU A 269 -6.44 -0.33 8.07
CA LEU A 269 -5.81 -0.81 9.29
C LEU A 269 -6.31 -2.20 9.71
N LYS A 270 -7.62 -2.52 9.48
CA LYS A 270 -8.18 -3.86 9.74
C LYS A 270 -7.58 -4.91 8.81
N ALA A 271 -7.48 -4.61 7.52
CA ALA A 271 -6.90 -5.53 6.54
C ALA A 271 -5.42 -5.81 6.84
N LEU A 272 -4.64 -4.77 7.14
CA LEU A 272 -3.24 -4.91 7.58
C LEU A 272 -3.13 -5.77 8.85
N ASP A 273 -3.85 -5.41 9.91
CA ASP A 273 -3.80 -6.13 11.19
C ASP A 273 -4.23 -7.59 11.04
N TYR A 274 -5.27 -7.86 10.22
CA TYR A 274 -5.73 -9.21 9.97
C TYR A 274 -4.67 -10.03 9.21
N ALA A 275 -4.16 -9.51 8.11
CA ALA A 275 -3.18 -10.21 7.27
C ALA A 275 -1.86 -10.46 8.02
N ILE A 276 -1.36 -9.49 8.77
CA ILE A 276 -0.13 -9.60 9.56
C ILE A 276 -0.24 -10.69 10.63
N HIS A 277 -1.43 -10.88 11.20
CA HIS A 277 -1.68 -11.87 12.26
C HIS A 277 -2.34 -13.17 11.78
N ASP A 278 -2.56 -13.32 10.47
CA ASP A 278 -3.13 -14.56 9.92
C ASP A 278 -2.12 -15.70 9.93
N ARG A 279 -2.17 -16.49 10.99
CA ARG A 279 -1.32 -17.68 11.16
C ARG A 279 -1.78 -18.88 10.34
N THR A 280 -2.98 -18.83 9.79
CA THR A 280 -3.53 -19.91 8.95
C THR A 280 -2.90 -19.91 7.58
N HIS A 281 -2.78 -18.72 6.99
CA HIS A 281 -2.25 -18.56 5.64
C HIS A 281 -0.80 -18.07 5.63
N GLY A 282 -0.38 -17.29 6.65
CA GLY A 282 0.99 -16.88 6.89
C GLY A 282 1.62 -16.10 5.74
N PRO A 283 1.06 -14.95 5.34
CA PRO A 283 1.65 -14.18 4.26
C PRO A 283 3.07 -13.74 4.62
N SER A 284 3.99 -13.82 3.65
CA SER A 284 5.34 -13.26 3.75
C SER A 284 5.51 -11.99 2.91
N VAL A 285 4.51 -11.69 2.08
CA VAL A 285 4.45 -10.49 1.23
C VAL A 285 3.01 -10.00 1.19
N LEU A 286 2.81 -8.68 1.25
CA LEU A 286 1.53 -8.03 1.02
C LEU A 286 1.64 -7.08 -0.18
N SER A 287 0.54 -6.93 -0.93
CA SER A 287 0.37 -5.92 -1.98
C SER A 287 -0.88 -5.09 -1.70
N ILE A 288 -0.78 -3.78 -1.90
CA ILE A 288 -1.87 -2.81 -1.77
C ILE A 288 -1.87 -1.94 -3.02
N SER A 289 -2.95 -2.01 -3.78
CA SER A 289 -3.12 -1.28 -5.04
C SER A 289 -4.03 -0.06 -4.91
N TYR A 290 -4.18 0.47 -3.71
CA TYR A 290 -5.08 1.58 -3.36
C TYR A 290 -4.34 2.74 -2.70
N GLY A 291 -4.75 3.97 -3.03
CA GLY A 291 -4.25 5.16 -2.37
C GLY A 291 -5.04 6.42 -2.74
N ASP A 292 -4.66 7.52 -2.12
CA ASP A 292 -5.00 8.90 -2.51
C ASP A 292 -3.97 9.85 -1.86
N GLY A 293 -3.95 11.11 -2.29
CA GLY A 293 -3.01 12.11 -1.81
C GLY A 293 -2.98 12.22 -0.28
N GLU A 294 -1.78 12.20 0.29
CA GLU A 294 -1.57 12.18 1.75
C GLU A 294 -2.28 13.32 2.50
N SER A 295 -2.53 14.46 1.84
CA SER A 295 -3.25 15.58 2.46
C SER A 295 -4.75 15.33 2.66
N ARG A 296 -5.29 14.23 2.13
CA ARG A 296 -6.68 13.81 2.33
C ARG A 296 -6.91 13.02 3.60
N PHE A 297 -5.84 12.52 4.22
CA PHE A 297 -5.93 11.69 5.41
C PHE A 297 -5.44 12.42 6.65
N PRO A 298 -5.99 12.11 7.82
CA PRO A 298 -5.37 12.47 9.08
C PRO A 298 -3.95 11.88 9.15
N THR A 299 -2.99 12.68 9.57
CA THR A 299 -1.60 12.21 9.80
C THR A 299 -1.58 11.02 10.76
N SER A 300 -2.48 11.00 11.75
CA SER A 300 -2.59 9.91 12.72
C SER A 300 -3.04 8.58 12.10
N GLU A 301 -3.85 8.60 11.05
CA GLU A 301 -4.22 7.38 10.31
C GLU A 301 -3.02 6.80 9.56
N MET A 302 -2.32 7.64 8.81
CA MET A 302 -1.09 7.22 8.11
C MET A 302 -0.02 6.70 9.07
N GLN A 303 0.13 7.33 10.24
CA GLN A 303 1.04 6.84 11.29
C GLN A 303 0.62 5.48 11.86
N ALA A 304 -0.68 5.23 11.96
CA ALA A 304 -1.21 3.93 12.40
C ALA A 304 -0.99 2.84 11.33
N TRP A 305 -1.17 3.15 10.06
CA TRP A 305 -0.86 2.23 8.97
C TRP A 305 0.63 1.90 8.91
N ASP A 306 1.49 2.91 9.01
CA ASP A 306 2.93 2.71 9.04
C ASP A 306 3.38 1.85 10.22
N ALA A 307 2.79 2.05 11.40
CA ALA A 307 3.08 1.23 12.58
C ALA A 307 2.67 -0.25 12.39
N ALA A 308 1.54 -0.52 11.73
CA ALA A 308 1.13 -1.88 11.39
C ALA A 308 2.05 -2.51 10.34
N ILE A 309 2.41 -1.77 9.28
CA ILE A 309 3.35 -2.24 8.25
C ILE A 309 4.72 -2.53 8.88
N ALA A 310 5.18 -1.68 9.79
CA ALA A 310 6.42 -1.89 10.53
C ALA A 310 6.39 -3.16 11.40
N GLU A 311 5.26 -3.42 12.09
CA GLU A 311 5.07 -4.69 12.81
C GLU A 311 5.18 -5.89 11.84
N GLY A 312 4.48 -5.82 10.70
CA GLY A 312 4.57 -6.84 9.65
C GLY A 312 6.02 -7.08 9.21
N ALA A 313 6.78 -6.00 8.98
CA ALA A 313 8.18 -6.07 8.60
C ALA A 313 9.04 -6.81 9.63
N LEU A 314 8.83 -6.56 10.93
CA LEU A 314 9.53 -7.29 12.01
C LEU A 314 9.15 -8.78 12.06
N LEU A 315 7.94 -9.12 11.65
CA LEU A 315 7.47 -10.49 11.53
C LEU A 315 7.88 -11.18 10.22
N GLY A 316 8.64 -10.48 9.35
CA GLY A 316 9.13 -11.01 8.08
C GLY A 316 8.18 -10.82 6.91
N ILE A 317 7.23 -9.90 7.01
CA ILE A 317 6.25 -9.58 5.96
C ILE A 317 6.64 -8.27 5.29
N THR A 318 6.94 -8.30 4.00
CA THR A 318 7.19 -7.09 3.20
C THR A 318 5.88 -6.60 2.58
N THR A 319 5.58 -5.31 2.70
CA THR A 319 4.39 -4.70 2.11
C THR A 319 4.77 -3.81 0.93
N PHE A 320 4.28 -4.13 -0.26
CA PHE A 320 4.37 -3.32 -1.48
C PHE A 320 3.11 -2.49 -1.64
N VAL A 321 3.25 -1.24 -2.06
CA VAL A 321 2.13 -0.31 -2.22
C VAL A 321 2.29 0.46 -3.52
N ALA A 322 1.28 0.44 -4.38
CA ALA A 322 1.22 1.25 -5.58
C ALA A 322 1.32 2.75 -5.23
N SER A 323 2.19 3.48 -5.92
CA SER A 323 2.51 4.87 -5.55
C SER A 323 1.55 5.91 -6.09
N GLY A 324 0.61 5.51 -6.95
CA GLY A 324 -0.41 6.38 -7.52
C GLY A 324 -0.27 6.57 -9.02
N ASP A 325 -1.37 7.05 -9.64
CA ASP A 325 -1.53 7.17 -11.09
C ASP A 325 -1.74 8.61 -11.56
N GLN A 326 -1.53 9.58 -10.70
CA GLN A 326 -1.72 11.01 -11.04
C GLN A 326 -0.42 11.81 -10.91
N GLY A 327 0.71 11.15 -11.09
CA GLY A 327 2.01 11.77 -11.01
C GLY A 327 2.23 12.45 -9.66
N ALA A 328 2.91 13.59 -9.69
CA ALA A 328 3.11 14.40 -8.49
C ALA A 328 1.84 15.13 -8.01
N TYR A 329 0.70 14.96 -8.70
CA TYR A 329 -0.51 15.69 -8.34
C TYR A 329 -1.28 15.07 -7.18
N GLY A 330 -1.37 13.73 -7.11
CA GLY A 330 -1.91 12.94 -6.00
C GLY A 330 -3.32 13.29 -5.46
N LEU A 331 -4.01 14.31 -5.98
CA LEU A 331 -5.29 14.79 -5.46
C LEU A 331 -6.41 14.65 -6.48
N HIS A 332 -7.12 13.53 -6.46
CA HIS A 332 -8.26 13.28 -7.33
C HIS A 332 -9.32 14.41 -7.24
N GLY A 333 -9.53 15.11 -8.35
CA GLY A 333 -10.68 16.02 -8.51
C GLY A 333 -10.69 17.31 -7.69
N THR A 334 -9.62 17.68 -6.97
CA THR A 334 -9.62 18.90 -6.15
C THR A 334 -9.30 20.18 -6.92
N GLY A 335 -8.54 20.07 -8.02
CA GLY A 335 -8.02 21.21 -8.76
C GLY A 335 -6.94 22.01 -8.02
N TRP A 336 -6.37 21.51 -6.93
CA TRP A 336 -5.29 22.15 -6.18
C TRP A 336 -3.95 21.83 -6.83
N PRO A 337 -3.23 22.81 -7.37
CA PRO A 337 -1.98 22.59 -8.10
C PRO A 337 -0.78 22.48 -7.14
N ILE A 338 -0.86 21.59 -6.17
CA ILE A 338 0.17 21.37 -5.15
C ILE A 338 0.68 19.95 -5.31
N PRO A 339 2.01 19.74 -5.34
CA PRO A 339 2.59 18.40 -5.37
C PRO A 339 2.19 17.60 -4.12
N HIS A 340 1.80 16.34 -4.35
CA HIS A 340 1.45 15.39 -3.29
C HIS A 340 2.00 14.01 -3.63
N VAL A 341 2.27 13.22 -2.60
CA VAL A 341 2.45 11.76 -2.71
C VAL A 341 1.22 11.07 -2.18
N ASP A 342 0.97 9.84 -2.61
CA ASP A 342 -0.16 9.07 -2.15
C ASP A 342 0.15 8.30 -0.86
N ALA A 343 -0.88 8.11 -0.04
CA ALA A 343 -0.88 7.24 1.12
C ALA A 343 -1.74 6.00 0.81
N PRO A 344 -1.35 4.80 1.26
CA PRO A 344 -0.27 4.48 2.20
C PRO A 344 1.14 4.29 1.60
N ALA A 345 1.37 4.58 0.31
CA ALA A 345 2.69 4.49 -0.32
C ALA A 345 3.74 5.40 0.35
N ASN A 346 3.32 6.49 0.98
CA ASN A 346 4.19 7.39 1.74
C ASN A 346 4.68 6.80 3.09
N CYS A 347 4.16 5.64 3.54
CA CYS A 347 4.58 5.00 4.79
C CYS A 347 6.05 4.56 4.72
N PRO A 348 6.92 4.96 5.67
CA PRO A 348 8.35 4.65 5.64
C PRO A 348 8.70 3.16 5.66
N HIS A 349 7.81 2.29 6.16
CA HIS A 349 8.05 0.85 6.23
C HIS A 349 7.42 0.08 5.06
N ALA A 350 6.66 0.74 4.18
CA ALA A 350 6.19 0.18 2.92
C ALA A 350 7.23 0.37 1.81
N VAL A 351 7.26 -0.55 0.85
CA VAL A 351 7.95 -0.37 -0.44
C VAL A 351 6.96 0.24 -1.42
N ALA A 352 7.15 1.51 -1.75
CA ALA A 352 6.33 2.21 -2.73
C ALA A 352 6.77 1.86 -4.15
N VAL A 353 5.82 1.46 -4.99
CA VAL A 353 6.06 0.99 -6.35
C VAL A 353 5.51 1.99 -7.36
N GLY A 354 6.41 2.64 -8.09
CA GLY A 354 6.10 3.58 -9.17
C GLY A 354 5.90 2.91 -10.52
N GLY A 355 5.67 3.74 -11.52
CA GLY A 355 5.34 3.30 -12.86
C GLY A 355 6.32 3.72 -13.95
N THR A 356 6.60 2.81 -14.88
CA THR A 356 7.35 3.09 -16.10
C THR A 356 6.48 2.87 -17.36
N HIS A 357 6.92 3.43 -18.46
CA HIS A 357 6.51 3.07 -19.81
C HIS A 357 7.56 2.13 -20.40
N LEU A 358 7.17 0.93 -20.79
CA LEU A 358 8.07 -0.13 -21.23
C LEU A 358 7.81 -0.52 -22.68
N GLU A 359 8.87 -0.57 -23.50
CA GLU A 359 8.82 -1.13 -24.85
C GLU A 359 9.89 -2.21 -25.03
N LEU A 360 9.53 -3.30 -25.68
CA LEU A 360 10.40 -4.45 -25.87
C LEU A 360 10.84 -4.61 -27.33
N ASN A 361 12.03 -5.18 -27.49
CA ASN A 361 12.50 -5.75 -28.75
C ASN A 361 11.79 -7.08 -29.04
N ALA A 362 11.91 -7.57 -30.25
CA ALA A 362 11.31 -8.83 -30.67
C ALA A 362 11.86 -10.07 -29.90
N ASP A 363 13.00 -9.96 -29.26
CA ASP A 363 13.58 -11.00 -28.40
C ASP A 363 13.17 -10.90 -26.93
N GLY A 364 12.29 -9.94 -26.59
CA GLY A 364 11.81 -9.67 -25.23
C GLY A 364 12.74 -8.80 -24.38
N SER A 365 13.90 -8.38 -24.90
CA SER A 365 14.78 -7.45 -24.18
C SER A 365 14.20 -6.04 -24.19
N ILE A 366 14.53 -5.24 -23.17
CA ILE A 366 14.07 -3.86 -23.06
C ILE A 366 14.63 -3.03 -24.22
N ARG A 367 13.75 -2.44 -25.02
CA ARG A 367 14.09 -1.48 -26.08
C ARG A 367 14.15 -0.06 -25.54
N LEU A 368 13.18 0.30 -24.75
CA LEU A 368 13.02 1.61 -24.12
C LEU A 368 12.27 1.43 -22.80
N GLU A 369 12.75 2.06 -21.75
CA GLU A 369 12.00 2.22 -20.51
C GLU A 369 12.17 3.64 -19.99
N THR A 370 11.05 4.33 -19.73
CA THR A 370 11.01 5.72 -19.26
C THR A 370 10.05 5.86 -18.10
N GLY A 371 10.15 6.96 -17.35
CA GLY A 371 9.11 7.29 -16.37
C GLY A 371 7.76 7.43 -17.05
N TRP A 372 6.72 6.82 -16.47
CA TRP A 372 5.37 6.90 -17.01
C TRP A 372 4.79 8.28 -16.86
N THR A 373 4.46 8.90 -18.00
CA THR A 373 3.68 10.13 -18.08
C THR A 373 2.89 10.15 -19.38
N ASP A 374 1.60 10.30 -19.31
CA ASP A 374 0.76 10.54 -20.50
C ASP A 374 0.44 12.03 -20.61
N THR A 375 0.92 12.64 -21.68
CA THR A 375 0.70 14.05 -22.00
C THR A 375 -0.79 14.41 -22.18
N ASN A 376 -1.66 13.42 -22.39
CA ASN A 376 -3.11 13.58 -22.50
C ASN A 376 -3.85 13.38 -21.16
N ASN A 377 -3.13 13.36 -20.05
CA ASN A 377 -3.65 13.15 -18.68
C ASN A 377 -4.36 11.79 -18.50
N ASN A 378 -3.86 10.72 -19.12
CA ASN A 378 -4.36 9.36 -18.86
C ASN A 378 -3.66 8.69 -17.67
N GLY A 379 -2.64 9.30 -17.13
CA GLY A 379 -1.92 8.83 -15.96
C GLY A 379 -0.47 9.29 -15.96
N ALA A 380 0.16 9.13 -14.81
CA ALA A 380 1.58 9.31 -14.62
C ALA A 380 2.00 8.63 -13.31
N SER A 381 3.27 8.18 -13.22
CA SER A 381 3.81 7.56 -12.01
C SER A 381 3.65 8.45 -10.78
N GLY A 382 2.97 7.98 -9.76
CA GLY A 382 2.85 8.67 -8.47
C GLY A 382 4.21 8.80 -7.81
N GLY A 383 4.52 10.01 -7.33
CA GLY A 383 5.79 10.22 -6.66
C GLY A 383 6.07 11.67 -6.30
N GLY A 384 7.05 11.86 -5.42
CA GLY A 384 7.40 13.15 -4.87
C GLY A 384 7.99 13.06 -3.46
N ILE A 385 7.79 14.09 -2.67
CA ILE A 385 8.31 14.21 -1.29
C ILE A 385 7.15 14.36 -0.32
N SER A 386 7.04 13.42 0.61
CA SER A 386 6.01 13.45 1.66
C SER A 386 6.16 14.68 2.55
N GLN A 387 5.05 15.31 2.86
CA GLN A 387 4.97 16.42 3.82
C GLN A 387 4.57 15.92 5.23
N VAL A 388 4.29 14.63 5.36
CA VAL A 388 3.84 13.96 6.60
C VAL A 388 4.98 13.23 7.27
N PHE A 389 5.68 12.35 6.55
CA PHE A 389 6.77 11.56 7.11
C PHE A 389 8.14 12.22 6.89
N PRO A 390 8.98 12.26 7.92
CA PRO A 390 10.35 12.76 7.77
C PRO A 390 11.18 11.84 6.86
N VAL A 391 12.33 12.33 6.43
CA VAL A 391 13.30 11.53 5.68
C VAL A 391 13.73 10.31 6.52
N PRO A 392 13.46 9.09 6.09
CA PRO A 392 13.87 7.90 6.82
C PRO A 392 15.40 7.68 6.73
N SER A 393 15.95 6.93 7.68
CA SER A 393 17.40 6.71 7.77
C SER A 393 18.01 6.09 6.50
N TYR A 394 17.29 5.22 5.82
CA TYR A 394 17.75 4.60 4.57
C TYR A 394 17.80 5.58 3.38
N GLN A 395 17.10 6.72 3.43
CA GLN A 395 17.15 7.79 2.43
C GLN A 395 18.08 8.94 2.82
N ALA A 396 18.63 8.96 4.03
CA ALA A 396 19.37 10.09 4.56
C ALA A 396 20.63 10.48 3.74
N HIS A 397 21.11 9.55 2.91
CA HIS A 397 22.27 9.78 2.03
C HIS A 397 21.91 10.36 0.66
N LEU A 398 20.60 10.46 0.33
CA LEU A 398 20.14 10.96 -0.95
C LEU A 398 19.98 12.49 -0.95
N ALA A 399 20.25 13.10 -2.10
CA ALA A 399 19.90 14.49 -2.37
C ALA A 399 18.45 14.57 -2.89
N LEU A 400 17.48 14.48 -1.98
CA LEU A 400 16.07 14.47 -2.36
C LEU A 400 15.65 15.78 -3.05
N PRO A 401 14.85 15.74 -4.14
CA PRO A 401 14.46 16.90 -4.93
C PRO A 401 13.30 17.68 -4.25
N VAL A 402 13.56 18.24 -3.07
CA VAL A 402 12.57 19.03 -2.32
C VAL A 402 12.25 20.32 -3.07
N LYS A 403 10.97 20.54 -3.40
CA LYS A 403 10.53 21.76 -4.08
C LYS A 403 10.54 22.96 -3.12
N SER A 404 10.67 24.16 -3.70
CA SER A 404 10.72 25.39 -2.91
C SER A 404 9.44 25.60 -2.10
N GLY A 405 9.58 25.73 -0.79
CA GLY A 405 8.47 25.88 0.14
C GLY A 405 8.03 24.59 0.83
N ASP A 406 8.46 23.41 0.34
CA ASP A 406 8.15 22.12 0.93
C ASP A 406 9.15 21.76 2.05
N LYS A 407 8.71 20.85 2.94
CA LYS A 407 9.59 20.25 3.94
C LYS A 407 10.33 19.08 3.33
N ALA A 408 11.55 18.85 3.79
CA ALA A 408 12.23 17.58 3.52
C ALA A 408 11.48 16.45 4.20
N GLY A 409 11.13 15.42 3.43
CA GLY A 409 10.38 14.26 3.88
C GLY A 409 10.76 13.01 3.09
N ARG A 410 10.05 11.92 3.35
CA ARG A 410 10.24 10.66 2.64
C ARG A 410 10.05 10.86 1.13
N GLY A 411 11.02 10.43 0.34
CA GLY A 411 10.92 10.35 -1.12
C GLY A 411 10.14 9.12 -1.56
N VAL A 412 9.25 9.28 -2.52
CA VAL A 412 8.38 8.24 -3.12
C VAL A 412 8.52 8.32 -4.64
N PRO A 413 8.57 7.18 -5.37
CA PRO A 413 8.54 5.79 -4.92
C PRO A 413 9.94 5.27 -4.51
N ASP A 414 10.00 3.99 -4.06
CA ASP A 414 11.27 3.31 -3.79
C ASP A 414 11.80 2.59 -5.04
N VAL A 415 10.92 1.96 -5.80
CA VAL A 415 11.17 1.17 -7.01
C VAL A 415 10.05 1.37 -8.02
N ALA A 416 10.18 0.82 -9.24
CA ALA A 416 9.14 0.88 -10.25
C ALA A 416 9.04 -0.40 -11.08
N ALA A 417 7.98 -0.53 -11.86
CA ALA A 417 7.85 -1.47 -12.97
C ALA A 417 6.89 -0.88 -14.01
N ASN A 418 6.70 -1.54 -15.16
CA ASN A 418 5.74 -1.06 -16.16
C ASN A 418 4.38 -0.75 -15.52
N ALA A 419 3.80 0.37 -15.88
CA ALA A 419 2.50 0.83 -15.38
C ALA A 419 1.69 1.59 -16.44
N ASP A 420 2.33 2.05 -17.51
CA ASP A 420 1.63 2.78 -18.58
C ASP A 420 0.58 1.88 -19.22
N PRO A 421 -0.72 2.24 -19.21
CA PRO A 421 -1.75 1.43 -19.85
C PRO A 421 -1.57 1.30 -21.37
N ASP A 422 -0.90 2.25 -22.03
CA ASP A 422 -0.61 2.17 -23.46
C ASP A 422 0.51 1.15 -23.81
N THR A 423 1.22 0.65 -22.78
CA THR A 423 2.07 -0.56 -22.82
C THR A 423 1.61 -1.58 -21.78
N GLY A 424 0.32 -1.65 -21.53
CA GLY A 424 -0.29 -2.28 -20.36
C GLY A 424 -0.31 -3.81 -20.36
N TYR A 425 -0.98 -4.33 -19.41
CA TYR A 425 -1.03 -5.72 -18.99
C TYR A 425 -2.31 -6.39 -19.51
N ALA A 426 -2.19 -7.57 -20.11
CA ALA A 426 -3.35 -8.39 -20.47
C ALA A 426 -4.09 -8.85 -19.20
N VAL A 427 -5.41 -8.80 -19.23
CA VAL A 427 -6.31 -9.22 -18.15
C VAL A 427 -7.53 -9.90 -18.76
N VAL A 428 -8.13 -10.85 -18.06
CA VAL A 428 -9.44 -11.41 -18.41
C VAL A 428 -10.47 -10.91 -17.39
N PHE A 429 -11.40 -10.09 -17.84
CA PHE A 429 -12.43 -9.52 -17.00
C PHE A 429 -13.82 -9.68 -17.61
N GLN A 430 -14.78 -10.22 -16.84
CA GLN A 430 -16.14 -10.53 -17.30
C GLN A 430 -16.17 -11.40 -18.58
N GLY A 431 -15.26 -12.37 -18.64
CA GLY A 431 -15.12 -13.30 -19.77
C GLY A 431 -14.48 -12.70 -21.02
N ALA A 432 -13.97 -11.48 -20.98
CA ALA A 432 -13.34 -10.81 -22.10
C ALA A 432 -11.88 -10.42 -21.81
N ALA A 433 -11.00 -10.59 -22.80
CA ALA A 433 -9.65 -10.05 -22.72
C ALA A 433 -9.69 -8.52 -22.78
N THR A 434 -8.98 -7.88 -21.88
CA THR A 434 -8.80 -6.44 -21.83
C THR A 434 -7.35 -6.08 -21.48
N VAL A 435 -7.01 -4.81 -21.53
CA VAL A 435 -5.67 -4.31 -21.15
C VAL A 435 -5.83 -3.24 -20.10
N ILE A 436 -4.99 -3.32 -19.09
CA ILE A 436 -4.96 -2.38 -17.96
C ILE A 436 -3.52 -1.98 -17.68
N GLY A 437 -3.34 -0.78 -17.17
CA GLY A 437 -2.10 -0.30 -16.57
C GLY A 437 -2.39 0.35 -15.24
N GLY A 438 -1.46 1.14 -14.78
CA GLY A 438 -1.46 1.79 -13.47
C GLY A 438 -0.40 1.19 -12.55
N THR A 439 -0.06 1.91 -11.50
CA THR A 439 0.89 1.41 -10.49
C THR A 439 0.33 0.20 -9.72
N SER A 440 -0.99 -0.03 -9.80
CA SER A 440 -1.66 -1.28 -9.39
C SER A 440 -1.13 -2.52 -10.08
N ALA A 441 -0.75 -2.43 -11.34
CA ALA A 441 -0.15 -3.57 -12.06
C ALA A 441 1.31 -3.82 -11.62
N ALA A 442 2.03 -2.76 -11.31
CA ALA A 442 3.44 -2.82 -10.88
C ALA A 442 3.61 -3.42 -9.47
N SER A 443 2.71 -3.11 -8.54
CA SER A 443 2.79 -3.57 -7.14
C SER A 443 2.73 -5.10 -7.00
N PRO A 444 1.75 -5.84 -7.58
CA PRO A 444 1.71 -7.29 -7.50
C PRO A 444 2.88 -7.99 -8.24
N VAL A 445 3.44 -7.37 -9.28
CA VAL A 445 4.66 -7.88 -9.95
C VAL A 445 5.85 -7.85 -8.97
N TRP A 446 6.03 -6.76 -8.24
CA TRP A 446 7.06 -6.66 -7.19
C TRP A 446 6.78 -7.62 -6.02
N ALA A 447 5.53 -7.77 -5.60
CA ALA A 447 5.16 -8.73 -4.57
C ALA A 447 5.47 -10.17 -5.00
N ALA A 448 5.21 -10.52 -6.25
CA ALA A 448 5.55 -11.82 -6.83
C ALA A 448 7.08 -12.05 -6.90
N LEU A 449 7.85 -11.04 -7.31
CA LEU A 449 9.31 -11.08 -7.28
C LEU A 449 9.81 -11.35 -5.85
N TRP A 450 9.21 -10.69 -4.87
CA TRP A 450 9.60 -10.86 -3.46
C TRP A 450 9.26 -12.24 -2.91
N ALA A 451 8.15 -12.83 -3.35
CA ALA A 451 7.83 -14.22 -3.04
C ALA A 451 8.88 -15.20 -3.63
N ARG A 452 9.33 -14.99 -4.86
CA ARG A 452 10.42 -15.78 -5.48
C ARG A 452 11.75 -15.57 -4.74
N LEU A 453 12.06 -14.35 -4.30
CA LEU A 453 13.22 -14.04 -3.47
C LEU A 453 13.16 -14.80 -2.13
N ASN A 454 12.02 -14.74 -1.44
CA ASN A 454 11.84 -15.43 -0.17
C ASN A 454 11.90 -16.96 -0.31
N GLN A 455 11.49 -17.52 -1.45
CA GLN A 455 11.74 -18.93 -1.79
C GLN A 455 13.25 -19.24 -1.86
N ALA A 456 14.03 -18.41 -2.56
CA ALA A 456 15.48 -18.57 -2.65
C ALA A 456 16.14 -18.49 -1.27
N ARG A 457 15.74 -17.53 -0.44
CA ARG A 457 16.21 -17.38 0.94
C ARG A 457 15.89 -18.60 1.79
N ALA A 458 14.66 -19.12 1.69
CA ALA A 458 14.26 -20.33 2.42
C ALA A 458 15.10 -21.54 2.01
N GLN A 459 15.45 -21.70 0.73
CA GLN A 459 16.36 -22.74 0.25
C GLN A 459 17.78 -22.55 0.80
N ALA A 460 18.21 -21.30 1.03
CA ALA A 460 19.47 -20.95 1.68
C ALA A 460 19.38 -20.98 3.23
N GLN A 461 18.27 -21.46 3.80
CA GLN A 461 18.01 -21.52 5.25
C GLN A 461 18.00 -20.14 5.93
N LYS A 462 17.65 -19.09 5.20
CA LYS A 462 17.44 -17.74 5.70
C LYS A 462 15.94 -17.45 5.87
N GLY A 463 15.59 -16.55 6.79
CA GLY A 463 14.22 -16.06 6.95
C GLY A 463 13.78 -15.13 5.80
N PRO A 464 12.47 -14.88 5.65
CA PRO A 464 11.99 -13.91 4.68
C PRO A 464 12.51 -12.50 4.99
N VAL A 465 12.61 -11.68 3.95
CA VAL A 465 12.89 -10.24 4.13
C VAL A 465 11.60 -9.55 4.55
N GLY A 466 11.64 -8.89 5.70
CA GLY A 466 10.49 -8.08 6.15
C GLY A 466 10.66 -6.60 5.79
N PHE A 467 11.67 -5.94 6.37
CA PHE A 467 11.95 -4.53 6.08
C PHE A 467 12.89 -4.39 4.87
N ALA A 468 12.30 -4.35 3.68
CA ALA A 468 13.02 -4.38 2.43
C ALA A 468 13.73 -3.06 2.06
N ASN A 469 13.19 -1.91 2.48
CA ASN A 469 13.69 -0.60 2.04
C ASN A 469 15.19 -0.43 2.30
N ALA A 470 15.70 -0.80 3.48
CA ALA A 470 17.11 -0.67 3.79
C ALA A 470 18.00 -1.48 2.83
N ASP A 471 17.57 -2.69 2.45
CA ASP A 471 18.31 -3.56 1.53
C ASP A 471 18.25 -3.01 0.09
N LEU A 472 17.07 -2.56 -0.37
CA LEU A 472 16.91 -1.92 -1.69
C LEU A 472 17.78 -0.67 -1.82
N TYR A 473 17.82 0.18 -0.79
CA TYR A 473 18.65 1.41 -0.80
C TYR A 473 20.15 1.13 -0.71
N ASN A 474 20.55 0.05 -0.06
CA ASN A 474 21.96 -0.40 -0.07
C ASN A 474 22.39 -0.94 -1.44
N LEU A 475 21.46 -1.46 -2.23
CA LEU A 475 21.69 -1.94 -3.59
C LEU A 475 21.49 -0.85 -4.65
N GLY A 476 21.02 0.32 -4.27
CA GLY A 476 20.89 1.45 -5.17
C GLY A 476 22.20 1.77 -5.90
N ASN A 477 22.11 2.25 -7.13
CA ASN A 477 23.24 2.47 -8.03
C ASN A 477 24.03 1.20 -8.41
N THR A 478 23.47 0.03 -8.20
CA THR A 478 24.04 -1.23 -8.68
C THR A 478 23.27 -1.74 -9.90
N SER A 479 23.76 -2.81 -10.51
CA SER A 479 23.08 -3.43 -11.65
C SER A 479 21.88 -4.31 -11.27
N THR A 480 21.42 -4.26 -10.02
CA THR A 480 20.18 -4.91 -9.56
C THR A 480 18.91 -4.19 -9.99
N PHE A 481 19.08 -2.95 -10.41
CA PHE A 481 18.01 -2.12 -10.97
C PHE A 481 18.37 -1.66 -12.38
N HIS A 482 17.36 -1.51 -13.21
CA HIS A 482 17.42 -0.79 -14.45
C HIS A 482 17.10 0.68 -14.17
N ASP A 483 18.13 1.52 -14.11
CA ASP A 483 18.03 2.93 -13.77
C ASP A 483 17.31 3.71 -14.88
N ILE A 484 16.20 4.35 -14.55
CA ILE A 484 15.34 5.08 -15.49
C ILE A 484 15.73 6.55 -15.48
N THR A 485 16.36 7.01 -16.55
CA THR A 485 16.96 8.34 -16.62
C THR A 485 16.25 9.32 -17.56
N SER A 486 15.08 8.94 -18.08
CA SER A 486 14.27 9.78 -18.97
C SER A 486 12.79 9.67 -18.65
N GLY A 487 12.05 10.74 -18.89
CA GLY A 487 10.66 10.91 -18.52
C GLY A 487 10.47 11.82 -17.31
N ASN A 488 9.23 11.97 -16.87
CA ASN A 488 8.85 12.76 -15.70
C ASN A 488 7.48 12.27 -15.20
N ASN A 489 6.97 12.85 -14.09
CA ASN A 489 5.63 12.55 -13.58
C ASN A 489 4.74 13.80 -13.46
N SER A 490 4.87 14.72 -14.39
CA SER A 490 3.94 15.85 -14.47
C SER A 490 2.53 15.38 -14.82
N TYR A 491 1.52 15.90 -14.13
CA TYR A 491 0.13 15.52 -14.36
C TYR A 491 -0.83 16.68 -14.05
N GLY A 492 -1.82 16.89 -14.92
CA GLY A 492 -2.79 17.97 -14.78
C GLY A 492 -2.11 19.34 -14.64
N PRO A 493 -2.44 20.12 -13.60
CA PRO A 493 -1.85 21.46 -13.39
C PRO A 493 -0.49 21.41 -12.67
N VAL A 494 0.02 20.24 -12.28
CA VAL A 494 1.22 20.09 -11.47
C VAL A 494 2.43 19.70 -12.33
N SER A 495 3.46 20.54 -12.32
CA SER A 495 4.78 20.15 -12.82
C SER A 495 5.41 19.16 -11.84
N GLY A 496 5.66 17.95 -12.32
CA GLY A 496 6.21 16.85 -11.53
C GLY A 496 7.71 16.94 -11.31
N TYR A 497 8.31 15.78 -11.19
CA TYR A 497 9.75 15.55 -11.08
C TYR A 497 10.26 14.90 -12.36
N ASP A 498 11.54 15.09 -12.68
CA ASP A 498 12.20 14.45 -13.81
C ASP A 498 12.89 13.15 -13.35
N CYS A 499 12.94 12.15 -14.24
CA CYS A 499 13.81 11.00 -14.06
C CYS A 499 15.27 11.42 -14.20
N THR A 500 16.11 10.96 -13.29
CA THR A 500 17.54 11.32 -13.22
C THR A 500 18.38 10.09 -12.84
N PRO A 501 19.69 10.06 -13.19
CA PRO A 501 20.52 8.94 -12.77
C PRO A 501 20.51 8.72 -11.25
N GLY A 502 20.38 7.47 -10.85
CA GLY A 502 20.19 7.05 -9.46
C GLY A 502 18.74 7.19 -9.00
N TRP A 503 18.53 7.36 -7.70
CA TRP A 503 17.17 7.50 -7.18
C TRP A 503 16.52 8.81 -7.61
N ASP A 504 15.29 8.73 -8.11
CA ASP A 504 14.44 9.89 -8.42
C ASP A 504 13.00 9.72 -7.89
N ALA A 505 12.25 10.84 -7.87
CA ALA A 505 10.89 10.90 -7.34
C ALA A 505 9.81 10.52 -8.39
N VAL A 506 10.16 9.76 -9.41
CA VAL A 506 9.28 9.24 -10.45
C VAL A 506 9.29 7.71 -10.46
N THR A 507 10.49 7.12 -10.42
CA THR A 507 10.71 5.67 -10.57
C THR A 507 11.53 5.06 -9.43
N GLY A 508 11.90 5.83 -8.41
CA GLY A 508 12.76 5.36 -7.35
C GLY A 508 14.13 4.92 -7.87
N TRP A 509 14.56 3.72 -7.51
CA TRP A 509 15.77 3.11 -8.06
C TRP A 509 15.57 2.51 -9.47
N GLY A 510 14.33 2.51 -10.01
CA GLY A 510 13.98 1.96 -11.31
C GLY A 510 13.35 0.58 -11.24
N SER A 511 13.30 -0.11 -12.40
CA SER A 511 12.72 -1.45 -12.54
C SER A 511 13.72 -2.56 -12.18
N PRO A 512 13.25 -3.79 -11.84
CA PRO A 512 14.14 -4.81 -11.29
C PRO A 512 14.94 -5.56 -12.37
N ASP A 513 16.19 -5.92 -12.08
CA ASP A 513 16.81 -7.14 -12.59
C ASP A 513 16.59 -8.24 -11.55
N ALA A 514 15.54 -9.03 -11.73
CA ALA A 514 15.07 -9.99 -10.73
C ALA A 514 16.13 -11.07 -10.41
N ALA A 515 16.89 -11.52 -11.40
CA ALA A 515 17.94 -12.52 -11.17
C ALA A 515 19.05 -11.97 -10.29
N ARG A 516 19.48 -10.74 -10.52
CA ARG A 516 20.52 -10.10 -9.73
C ARG A 516 20.02 -9.75 -8.33
N LEU A 517 18.81 -9.20 -8.22
CA LEU A 517 18.22 -8.87 -6.93
C LEU A 517 18.10 -10.10 -6.03
N ILE A 518 17.61 -11.22 -6.59
CA ILE A 518 17.56 -12.49 -5.87
C ILE A 518 18.98 -12.97 -5.50
N GLY A 519 19.93 -12.84 -6.40
CA GLY A 519 21.32 -13.25 -6.15
C GLY A 519 21.99 -12.49 -5.01
N GLU A 520 21.73 -11.18 -4.89
CA GLU A 520 22.30 -10.34 -3.83
C GLU A 520 21.63 -10.54 -2.46
N LEU A 521 20.32 -10.80 -2.44
CA LEU A 521 19.54 -10.86 -1.20
C LEU A 521 19.24 -12.27 -0.69
N SER A 522 19.48 -13.32 -1.48
CA SER A 522 19.21 -14.72 -1.08
C SER A 522 20.31 -15.39 -0.25
#